data_691d581c23cf8d84dba0d5955bd19504
#
_entry.id   691d581c23cf8d84dba0d5955bd19504
#
_cell.length_a   1.000
_cell.length_b   1.000
_cell.length_c   1.000
_cell.angle_alpha   90.00
_cell.angle_beta   90.00
_cell.angle_gamma   90.00
#
_symmetry.space_group_name_H-M   'P 1'
#
loop_
_entity.id
_entity.type
_entity.pdbx_description
1 polymer ?
#
loop_
_entity_poly.entity_id
_entity_poly.type
_entity_poly.pdbx_seq_one_letter_code
_entity_poly.pdbx_strand_id
1 'polypeptide(L)'
;MTSDELVERLIDFAARVGKVVDALPDTRMGRHIGGQLVRSGTSPAPNYEEACAAESRADFVHKLSICLKELRESRSWIRLIIKTEMLPEHRMGELLDECNQLCNIIARSIVTAKKRKEKTDKH
;
A
#
# COMPACT_ATOMS: atom_id res chain seq x y z
N MET A 1 -11.13 10.73 -7.97
CA MET A 1 -9.90 11.00 -7.19
C MET A 1 -8.75 11.29 -8.14
N THR A 2 -8.02 12.37 -7.88
CA THR A 2 -6.84 12.73 -8.67
C THR A 2 -5.61 11.94 -8.22
N SER A 3 -4.57 11.95 -9.08
CA SER A 3 -3.27 11.36 -8.71
C SER A 3 -2.69 12.02 -7.46
N ASP A 4 -2.79 13.33 -7.36
CA ASP A 4 -2.27 14.07 -6.20
C ASP A 4 -3.00 13.68 -4.91
N GLU A 5 -4.32 13.50 -4.97
CA GLU A 5 -5.11 13.04 -3.83
C GLU A 5 -4.71 11.63 -3.41
N LEU A 6 -4.43 10.75 -4.38
CA LEU A 6 -4.00 9.39 -4.07
C LEU A 6 -2.61 9.37 -3.44
N VAL A 7 -1.68 10.19 -3.93
CA VAL A 7 -0.35 10.35 -3.31
C VAL A 7 -0.51 10.74 -1.84
N GLU A 8 -1.34 11.73 -1.55
CA GLU A 8 -1.58 12.18 -0.18
C GLU A 8 -2.18 11.07 0.69
N ARG A 9 -3.11 10.30 0.15
CA ARG A 9 -3.69 9.14 0.88
C ARG A 9 -2.63 8.09 1.20
N LEU A 10 -1.73 7.82 0.26
CA LEU A 10 -0.64 6.85 0.46
C LEU A 10 0.36 7.36 1.50
N ILE A 11 0.65 8.67 1.49
CA ILE A 11 1.52 9.29 2.50
C ILE A 11 0.86 9.24 3.88
N ASP A 12 -0.43 9.55 3.97
CA ASP A 12 -1.19 9.46 5.22
C ASP A 12 -1.18 8.04 5.76
N PHE A 13 -1.35 7.05 4.88
CA PHE A 13 -1.26 5.64 5.24
C PHE A 13 0.13 5.32 5.82
N ALA A 14 1.20 5.77 5.16
CA ALA A 14 2.57 5.57 5.63
C ALA A 14 2.78 6.18 7.03
N ALA A 15 2.26 7.38 7.26
CA ALA A 15 2.37 8.06 8.55
C ALA A 15 1.62 7.27 9.65
N ARG A 16 0.43 6.76 9.33
CA ARG A 16 -0.35 5.93 10.28
C ARG A 16 0.36 4.63 10.58
N VAL A 17 0.97 4.00 9.58
CA VAL A 17 1.81 2.81 9.74
C VAL A 17 2.97 3.09 10.70
N GLY A 18 3.64 4.23 10.53
CA GLY A 18 4.74 4.63 11.42
C GLY A 18 4.31 4.71 12.88
N LYS A 19 3.15 5.30 13.15
CA LYS A 19 2.61 5.39 14.51
C LYS A 19 2.29 4.02 15.09
N VAL A 20 1.75 3.12 14.27
CA VAL A 20 1.48 1.74 14.68
C VAL A 20 2.77 1.01 15.05
N VAL A 21 3.77 1.10 14.17
CA VAL A 21 5.06 0.44 14.37
C VAL A 21 5.72 0.91 15.67
N ASP A 22 5.69 2.21 15.93
CA ASP A 22 6.27 2.77 17.16
C ASP A 22 5.51 2.34 18.43
N ALA A 23 4.26 1.93 18.31
CA ALA A 23 3.44 1.47 19.42
C ALA A 23 3.52 -0.04 19.66
N LEU A 24 4.17 -0.81 18.77
CA LEU A 24 4.31 -2.26 18.94
C LEU A 24 5.19 -2.60 20.12
N PRO A 25 4.93 -3.75 20.79
CA PRO A 25 5.75 -4.13 21.94
C PRO A 25 7.19 -4.43 21.56
N ASP A 26 8.13 -4.14 22.45
CA ASP A 26 9.55 -4.43 22.25
C ASP A 26 9.85 -5.90 22.53
N THR A 27 9.28 -6.78 21.73
CA THR A 27 9.47 -8.22 21.73
C THR A 27 10.09 -8.63 20.39
N ARG A 28 10.59 -9.86 20.32
CA ARG A 28 11.12 -10.39 19.05
C ARG A 28 10.09 -10.26 17.93
N MET A 29 8.86 -10.69 18.19
CA MET A 29 7.78 -10.65 17.19
C MET A 29 7.40 -9.21 16.85
N GLY A 30 7.26 -8.35 17.85
CA GLY A 30 6.95 -6.94 17.64
C GLY A 30 7.99 -6.23 16.80
N ARG A 31 9.27 -6.47 17.06
CA ARG A 31 10.37 -5.89 16.26
C ARG A 31 10.37 -6.42 14.83
N HIS A 32 10.14 -7.72 14.65
CA HIS A 32 10.09 -8.33 13.32
C HIS A 32 8.94 -7.75 12.48
N ILE A 33 7.74 -7.76 13.02
CA ILE A 33 6.56 -7.22 12.33
C ILE A 33 6.75 -5.72 12.04
N GLY A 34 7.24 -4.97 13.04
CA GLY A 34 7.48 -3.53 12.89
C GLY A 34 8.44 -3.21 11.76
N GLY A 35 9.55 -3.94 11.64
CA GLY A 35 10.52 -3.75 10.58
C GLY A 35 9.93 -4.02 9.20
N GLN A 36 9.15 -5.09 9.06
CA GLN A 36 8.50 -5.46 7.80
C GLN A 36 7.38 -4.49 7.43
N LEU A 37 6.56 -4.11 8.40
CA LEU A 37 5.43 -3.22 8.14
C LEU A 37 5.89 -1.80 7.80
N VAL A 38 6.91 -1.26 8.49
CA VAL A 38 7.41 0.08 8.16
C VAL A 38 7.95 0.11 6.74
N ARG A 39 8.66 -0.93 6.32
CA ARG A 39 9.17 -1.04 4.95
C ARG A 39 8.02 -1.11 3.93
N SER A 40 7.10 -2.06 4.10
CA SER A 40 6.01 -2.28 3.13
C SER A 40 4.99 -1.14 3.14
N GLY A 41 4.74 -0.51 4.29
CA GLY A 41 3.76 0.56 4.41
C GLY A 41 4.24 1.93 3.95
N THR A 42 5.57 2.14 3.91
CA THR A 42 6.14 3.40 3.43
C THR A 42 6.57 3.33 1.96
N SER A 43 6.60 2.15 1.36
CA SER A 43 6.99 1.94 -0.03
C SER A 43 5.92 2.34 -1.06
N PRO A 44 4.61 2.18 -0.81
CA PRO A 44 3.60 2.48 -1.84
C PRO A 44 3.61 3.91 -2.36
N ALA A 45 3.74 4.92 -1.52
CA ALA A 45 3.73 6.32 -1.94
C ALA A 45 4.82 6.64 -2.96
N PRO A 46 6.12 6.40 -2.69
CA PRO A 46 7.16 6.69 -3.68
C PRO A 46 7.02 5.85 -4.96
N ASN A 47 6.59 4.59 -4.86
CA ASN A 47 6.36 3.77 -6.06
C ASN A 47 5.22 4.31 -6.90
N TYR A 48 4.15 4.79 -6.29
CA TYR A 48 3.05 5.41 -7.03
C TYR A 48 3.50 6.72 -7.70
N GLU A 49 4.29 7.54 -7.02
CA GLU A 49 4.83 8.77 -7.60
C GLU A 49 5.73 8.46 -8.80
N GLU A 50 6.56 7.42 -8.71
CA GLU A 50 7.37 6.94 -9.83
C GLU A 50 6.50 6.45 -10.98
N ALA A 51 5.38 5.77 -10.68
CA ALA A 51 4.43 5.34 -11.70
C ALA A 51 3.85 6.54 -12.47
N CYS A 52 3.47 7.59 -11.74
CA CYS A 52 2.92 8.81 -12.36
C CYS A 52 3.94 9.52 -13.26
N ALA A 53 5.24 9.36 -13.00
CA ALA A 53 6.33 9.94 -13.77
C ALA A 53 6.86 8.98 -14.86
N ALA A 54 6.26 7.80 -15.01
CA ALA A 54 6.73 6.77 -15.95
C ALA A 54 6.61 7.24 -17.39
N GLU A 55 7.63 6.92 -18.20
CA GLU A 55 7.70 7.30 -19.60
C GLU A 55 6.90 6.39 -20.53
N SER A 56 6.57 5.18 -20.07
CA SER A 56 5.81 4.21 -20.86
C SER A 56 4.68 3.61 -20.03
N ARG A 57 3.66 3.09 -20.73
CA ARG A 57 2.55 2.40 -20.08
C ARG A 57 3.02 1.12 -19.38
N ALA A 58 3.95 0.39 -19.98
CA ALA A 58 4.51 -0.81 -19.37
C ALA A 58 5.20 -0.50 -18.06
N ASP A 59 5.97 0.57 -18.00
CA ASP A 59 6.65 1.01 -16.77
C ASP A 59 5.63 1.49 -15.73
N PHE A 60 4.60 2.23 -16.16
CA PHE A 60 3.50 2.65 -15.30
C PHE A 60 2.84 1.44 -14.62
N VAL A 61 2.44 0.43 -15.40
CA VAL A 61 1.82 -0.80 -14.88
C VAL A 61 2.76 -1.54 -13.94
N HIS A 62 4.06 -1.62 -14.31
CA HIS A 62 5.06 -2.28 -13.47
C HIS A 62 5.16 -1.62 -12.09
N LYS A 63 5.26 -0.30 -12.05
CA LYS A 63 5.35 0.47 -10.80
C LYS A 63 4.08 0.35 -9.96
N LEU A 64 2.92 0.36 -10.59
CA LEU A 64 1.66 0.12 -9.89
C LEU A 64 1.59 -1.29 -9.29
N SER A 65 2.14 -2.28 -10.00
CA SER A 65 2.18 -3.66 -9.52
C SER A 65 3.05 -3.79 -8.27
N ILE A 66 4.17 -3.08 -8.21
CA ILE A 66 5.02 -3.01 -7.02
C ILE A 66 4.24 -2.37 -5.86
N CYS A 67 3.57 -1.24 -6.13
CA CYS A 67 2.76 -0.55 -5.15
C CYS A 67 1.70 -1.48 -4.54
N LEU A 68 0.97 -2.21 -5.39
CA LEU A 68 -0.05 -3.16 -4.96
C LEU A 68 0.53 -4.29 -4.11
N LYS A 69 1.66 -4.85 -4.53
CA LYS A 69 2.36 -5.91 -3.80
C LYS A 69 2.70 -5.44 -2.38
N GLU A 70 3.24 -4.25 -2.24
CA GLU A 70 3.63 -3.69 -0.95
C GLU A 70 2.42 -3.41 -0.06
N LEU A 71 1.32 -2.93 -0.63
CA LEU A 71 0.06 -2.73 0.11
C LEU A 71 -0.50 -4.08 0.60
N ARG A 72 -0.47 -5.11 -0.22
CA ARG A 72 -0.94 -6.45 0.16
C ARG A 72 -0.08 -7.04 1.28
N GLU A 73 1.22 -6.84 1.22
CA GLU A 73 2.12 -7.26 2.29
C GLU A 73 1.80 -6.51 3.58
N SER A 74 1.61 -5.20 3.52
CA SER A 74 1.21 -4.39 4.67
C SER A 74 -0.09 -4.90 5.29
N ARG A 75 -1.06 -5.26 4.46
CA ARG A 75 -2.33 -5.84 4.92
C ARG A 75 -2.11 -7.10 5.74
N SER A 76 -1.21 -7.97 5.30
CA SER A 76 -0.88 -9.21 6.03
C SER A 76 -0.27 -8.91 7.39
N TRP A 77 0.65 -7.96 7.47
CA TRP A 77 1.25 -7.58 8.75
C TRP A 77 0.24 -6.95 9.70
N ILE A 78 -0.65 -6.09 9.19
CA ILE A 78 -1.72 -5.48 9.98
C ILE A 78 -2.64 -6.56 10.54
N ARG A 79 -3.03 -7.53 9.72
CA ARG A 79 -3.87 -8.66 10.15
C ARG A 79 -3.18 -9.49 11.22
N LEU A 80 -1.87 -9.67 11.10
CA LEU A 80 -1.10 -10.44 12.10
C LEU A 80 -1.04 -9.70 13.45
N ILE A 81 -0.90 -8.37 13.42
CA ILE A 81 -0.96 -7.55 14.64
C ILE A 81 -2.30 -7.76 15.37
N ILE A 82 -3.40 -7.75 14.60
CA ILE A 82 -4.74 -7.98 15.15
C ILE A 82 -4.87 -9.39 15.72
N LYS A 83 -4.44 -10.40 14.98
CA LYS A 83 -4.53 -11.81 15.39
C LYS A 83 -3.73 -12.11 16.65
N THR A 84 -2.58 -11.48 16.81
CA THR A 84 -1.71 -11.66 17.98
C THR A 84 -2.04 -10.72 19.11
N GLU A 85 -3.04 -9.87 18.94
CA GLU A 85 -3.51 -8.92 19.94
C GLU A 85 -2.41 -7.98 20.47
N MET A 86 -1.41 -7.67 19.63
CA MET A 86 -0.34 -6.74 19.99
C MET A 86 -0.84 -5.33 20.21
N LEU A 87 -1.87 -4.93 19.45
CA LEU A 87 -2.58 -3.68 19.62
C LEU A 87 -4.09 -3.97 19.55
N PRO A 88 -4.93 -3.14 20.18
CA PRO A 88 -6.38 -3.35 20.19
C PRO A 88 -6.98 -3.28 18.77
N GLU A 89 -7.94 -4.15 18.49
CA GLU A 89 -8.61 -4.21 17.19
C GLU A 89 -9.27 -2.88 16.81
N HIS A 90 -9.89 -2.19 17.77
CA HIS A 90 -10.54 -0.91 17.51
C HIS A 90 -9.54 0.15 17.00
N ARG A 91 -8.27 0.03 17.38
CA ARG A 91 -7.22 0.92 16.91
C ARG A 91 -6.75 0.57 15.50
N MET A 92 -6.80 -0.73 15.15
CA MET A 92 -6.25 -1.26 13.90
C MET A 92 -7.27 -1.36 12.78
N GLY A 93 -8.57 -1.40 13.12
CA GLY A 93 -9.63 -1.66 12.13
C GLY A 93 -9.71 -0.61 11.03
N GLU A 94 -9.55 0.66 11.37
CA GLU A 94 -9.58 1.75 10.38
C GLU A 94 -8.38 1.69 9.44
N LEU A 95 -7.21 1.35 9.96
CA LEU A 95 -6.00 1.22 9.14
C LEU A 95 -6.12 0.03 8.19
N LEU A 96 -6.67 -1.09 8.66
CA LEU A 96 -6.92 -2.25 7.82
C LEU A 96 -7.90 -1.91 6.69
N ASP A 97 -8.98 -1.20 7.02
CA ASP A 97 -9.97 -0.77 6.04
C ASP A 97 -9.35 0.15 4.99
N GLU A 98 -8.55 1.12 5.40
CA GLU A 98 -7.85 2.01 4.46
C GLU A 98 -6.89 1.22 3.56
N CYS A 99 -6.16 0.26 4.12
CA CYS A 99 -5.27 -0.60 3.34
C CYS A 99 -6.05 -1.37 2.27
N ASN A 100 -7.20 -1.93 2.63
CA ASN A 100 -8.07 -2.64 1.68
C ASN A 100 -8.56 -1.71 0.56
N GLN A 101 -8.97 -0.49 0.90
CA GLN A 101 -9.41 0.50 -0.09
C GLN A 101 -8.27 0.86 -1.05
N LEU A 102 -7.09 1.11 -0.52
CA LEU A 102 -5.92 1.45 -1.35
C LEU A 102 -5.55 0.30 -2.28
N CYS A 103 -5.58 -0.94 -1.80
CA CYS A 103 -5.36 -2.12 -2.65
C CYS A 103 -6.35 -2.14 -3.82
N ASN A 104 -7.63 -1.90 -3.55
CA ASN A 104 -8.68 -1.92 -4.58
C ASN A 104 -8.48 -0.79 -5.60
N ILE A 105 -8.12 0.40 -5.15
CA ILE A 105 -7.87 1.55 -6.03
C ILE A 105 -6.71 1.26 -6.97
N ILE A 106 -5.60 0.78 -6.45
CA ILE A 106 -4.41 0.47 -7.25
C ILE A 106 -4.70 -0.69 -8.22
N ALA A 107 -5.37 -1.73 -7.76
CA ALA A 107 -5.75 -2.87 -8.61
C ALA A 107 -6.61 -2.41 -9.81
N ARG A 108 -7.58 -1.53 -9.57
CA ARG A 108 -8.42 -0.97 -10.64
C ARG A 108 -7.60 -0.13 -11.62
N SER A 109 -6.65 0.64 -11.12
CA SER A 109 -5.76 1.44 -11.97
C SER A 109 -4.95 0.56 -12.92
N ILE A 110 -4.47 -0.59 -12.44
CA ILE A 110 -3.74 -1.56 -13.25
C ILE A 110 -4.64 -2.12 -14.36
N VAL A 111 -5.86 -2.54 -14.01
CA VAL A 111 -6.82 -3.08 -14.98
C VAL A 111 -7.14 -2.04 -16.05
N THR A 112 -7.40 -0.79 -15.66
CA THR A 112 -7.70 0.30 -16.58
C THR A 112 -6.53 0.57 -17.52
N ALA A 113 -5.31 0.61 -17.01
CA ALA A 113 -4.11 0.85 -17.82
C ALA A 113 -3.90 -0.27 -18.85
N LYS A 114 -4.09 -1.52 -18.45
CA LYS A 114 -3.97 -2.68 -19.36
C LYS A 114 -5.04 -2.66 -20.47
N LYS A 115 -6.27 -2.30 -20.15
CA LYS A 115 -7.35 -2.17 -21.14
C LYS A 115 -7.05 -1.10 -22.18
N ARG A 116 -6.50 0.05 -21.75
CA ARG A 116 -6.11 1.13 -22.68
C ARG A 116 -5.02 0.67 -23.65
N LYS A 117 -4.07 -0.13 -23.17
CA LYS A 117 -3.01 -0.72 -23.99
C LYS A 117 -3.59 -1.63 -25.06
N GLU A 118 -4.52 -2.52 -24.69
CA GLU A 118 -5.18 -3.43 -25.62
C GLU A 118 -5.91 -2.69 -26.72
N LYS A 119 -6.64 -1.61 -26.38
CA LYS A 119 -7.34 -0.76 -27.36
C LYS A 119 -6.36 -0.10 -28.32
N THR A 120 -5.20 0.37 -27.83
CA THR A 120 -4.17 0.98 -28.64
C THR A 120 -3.53 -0.03 -29.59
N ASP A 121 -3.27 -1.25 -29.12
CA ASP A 121 -2.65 -2.33 -29.89
C ASP A 121 -3.57 -2.87 -30.99
N LYS A 122 -4.88 -2.67 -30.89
CA LYS A 122 -5.87 -3.09 -31.91
C LYS A 122 -5.99 -2.11 -33.07
N HIS A 123 -5.37 -0.97 -33.01
CA HIS A 123 -5.34 0.05 -34.05
C HIS A 123 -3.99 0.10 -34.74
#